data_05dba1d9418992c4143a9952c9c89885
#
_entry.id   05dba1d9418992c4143a9952c9c89885
#
_cell.length_a   1.000
_cell.length_b   1.000
_cell.length_c   1.000
_cell.angle_alpha   90.00
_cell.angle_beta   90.00
_cell.angle_gamma   90.00
#
_symmetry.space_group_name_H-M   'P 1'
#
loop_
_entity.id
_entity.type
_entity.pdbx_description
1 polymer ?
#
loop_
_entity_poly.entity_id
_entity_poly.type
_entity_poly.pdbx_seq_one_letter_code
_entity_poly.pdbx_strand_id
1 'polypeptide(L)'
;MLTVDVGDHIQGGTIGLISKGEDIITIMNEIGYDVAILGNHEFDYGVEQLDKCKSKLNCGYICANYCLAKDKKPIYDPYKIIEVGDKKIAFIGVATPQTISKSFLHEILDEKNDNKIKYDFLTDNNGKELYNTIQNYITEVKAKGANYVIILAHLGNEGDAQYEYTSDGFLAHIEGVDAMLDGHTHRVYNQTSKDKNGKDVPLCQTGTSLLILVY
;
A
#
# COMPACT_ATOMS: atom_id res chain seq x y z
N MET A 1 16.18 6.58 -12.20
CA MET A 1 14.88 5.88 -12.33
C MET A 1 14.57 5.36 -10.93
N LEU A 2 13.33 5.45 -10.47
CA LEU A 2 12.89 4.84 -9.22
C LEU A 2 12.08 3.60 -9.54
N THR A 3 12.31 2.52 -8.80
CA THR A 3 11.59 1.26 -8.92
C THR A 3 10.73 1.06 -7.69
N VAL A 4 9.42 0.93 -7.88
CA VAL A 4 8.47 0.82 -6.77
C VAL A 4 7.60 -0.43 -6.92
N ASP A 5 7.12 -0.95 -5.80
CA ASP A 5 6.21 -2.09 -5.74
C ASP A 5 4.91 -1.70 -5.03
N VAL A 6 3.80 -2.21 -5.53
CA VAL A 6 2.46 -1.91 -5.02
C VAL A 6 1.78 -3.09 -4.33
N GLY A 7 2.58 -4.00 -3.76
CA GLY A 7 2.13 -5.12 -2.92
C GLY A 7 1.81 -6.41 -3.66
N ASP A 8 1.55 -7.47 -2.90
CA ASP A 8 1.28 -8.84 -3.33
C ASP A 8 2.49 -9.55 -4.00
N HIS A 9 3.70 -9.12 -3.71
CA HIS A 9 4.90 -9.66 -4.35
C HIS A 9 5.40 -10.98 -3.73
N ILE A 10 5.08 -11.29 -2.47
CA ILE A 10 5.62 -12.50 -1.82
C ILE A 10 4.87 -13.78 -2.15
N GLN A 11 3.72 -13.68 -2.81
CA GLN A 11 2.82 -14.80 -3.11
C GLN A 11 2.48 -14.84 -4.62
N GLY A 12 1.93 -15.94 -5.11
CA GLY A 12 1.40 -16.08 -6.48
C GLY A 12 2.24 -16.94 -7.43
N GLY A 13 3.43 -17.36 -7.03
CA GLY A 13 4.29 -18.27 -7.79
C GLY A 13 4.93 -19.33 -6.93
N THR A 14 5.44 -20.40 -7.55
CA THR A 14 6.07 -21.53 -6.83
C THR A 14 7.21 -21.08 -5.92
N ILE A 15 8.04 -20.14 -6.37
CA ILE A 15 9.17 -19.61 -5.59
C ILE A 15 8.68 -18.86 -4.35
N GLY A 16 7.65 -18.00 -4.49
CA GLY A 16 7.04 -17.30 -3.37
C GLY A 16 6.43 -18.26 -2.35
N LEU A 17 5.70 -19.27 -2.84
CA LEU A 17 5.06 -20.28 -1.99
C LEU A 17 6.07 -21.09 -1.18
N ILE A 18 7.15 -21.61 -1.82
CA ILE A 18 8.15 -22.46 -1.16
C ILE A 18 8.96 -21.68 -0.14
N SER A 19 9.41 -20.49 -0.50
CA SER A 19 10.24 -19.63 0.35
C SER A 19 9.44 -18.76 1.32
N LYS A 20 8.10 -18.79 1.23
CA LYS A 20 7.21 -17.87 1.96
C LYS A 20 7.63 -16.40 1.76
N GLY A 21 7.99 -16.07 0.52
CA GLY A 21 8.38 -14.74 0.09
C GLY A 21 9.87 -14.39 0.23
N GLU A 22 10.68 -15.15 0.98
CA GLU A 22 12.08 -14.77 1.25
C GLU A 22 12.95 -14.68 -0.01
N ASP A 23 12.77 -15.59 -0.97
CA ASP A 23 13.52 -15.56 -2.24
C ASP A 23 13.06 -14.38 -3.11
N ILE A 24 11.77 -14.02 -3.05
CA ILE A 24 11.27 -12.83 -3.74
C ILE A 24 11.92 -11.56 -3.17
N ILE A 25 12.02 -11.45 -1.85
CA ILE A 25 12.72 -10.34 -1.20
C ILE A 25 14.18 -10.26 -1.66
N THR A 26 14.86 -11.40 -1.79
CA THR A 26 16.23 -11.43 -2.32
C THR A 26 16.29 -10.89 -3.75
N ILE A 27 15.36 -11.31 -4.62
CA ILE A 27 15.26 -10.80 -6.00
C ILE A 27 14.98 -9.31 -6.03
N MET A 28 14.05 -8.81 -5.20
CA MET A 28 13.75 -7.38 -5.09
C MET A 28 14.97 -6.55 -4.68
N ASN A 29 15.77 -7.08 -3.75
CA ASN A 29 17.01 -6.43 -3.33
C ASN A 29 18.06 -6.37 -4.46
N GLU A 30 18.20 -7.45 -5.23
CA GLU A 30 19.12 -7.49 -6.40
C GLU A 30 18.67 -6.55 -7.53
N ILE A 31 17.37 -6.41 -7.76
CA ILE A 31 16.81 -5.45 -8.72
C ILE A 31 17.02 -4.01 -8.23
N GLY A 32 17.03 -3.79 -6.91
CA GLY A 32 17.21 -2.48 -6.31
C GLY A 32 15.90 -1.69 -6.25
N TYR A 33 14.86 -2.28 -5.67
CA TYR A 33 13.62 -1.53 -5.40
C TYR A 33 13.88 -0.38 -4.41
N ASP A 34 13.25 0.77 -4.69
CA ASP A 34 13.38 1.99 -3.88
C ASP A 34 12.27 2.09 -2.81
N VAL A 35 11.08 1.58 -3.11
CA VAL A 35 9.92 1.59 -2.23
C VAL A 35 9.07 0.35 -2.47
N ALA A 36 8.54 -0.24 -1.40
CA ALA A 36 7.53 -1.30 -1.47
C ALA A 36 6.41 -1.04 -0.45
N ILE A 37 5.19 -1.47 -0.79
CA ILE A 37 4.04 -1.41 0.10
C ILE A 37 3.49 -2.80 0.40
N LEU A 38 2.46 -2.86 1.24
CA LEU A 38 1.73 -4.09 1.54
C LEU A 38 0.50 -4.22 0.63
N GLY A 39 0.33 -5.40 0.04
CA GLY A 39 -0.97 -5.86 -0.43
C GLY A 39 -1.62 -6.79 0.60
N ASN A 40 -2.67 -7.51 0.22
CA ASN A 40 -3.30 -8.47 1.13
C ASN A 40 -2.52 -9.78 1.25
N HIS A 41 -1.80 -10.19 0.22
CA HIS A 41 -1.03 -11.43 0.21
C HIS A 41 0.29 -11.36 0.99
N GLU A 42 0.77 -10.21 1.39
CA GLU A 42 1.88 -10.09 2.33
C GLU A 42 1.55 -10.70 3.71
N PHE A 43 0.28 -10.90 4.01
CA PHE A 43 -0.19 -11.50 5.26
C PHE A 43 -0.47 -13.00 5.18
N ASP A 44 -0.38 -13.63 4.02
CA ASP A 44 -0.76 -15.05 3.80
C ASP A 44 0.07 -16.03 4.64
N TYR A 45 1.29 -15.65 4.99
CA TYR A 45 2.19 -16.49 5.80
C TYR A 45 2.32 -16.02 7.26
N GLY A 46 1.42 -15.12 7.69
CA GLY A 46 1.36 -14.56 9.04
C GLY A 46 2.29 -13.36 9.26
N VAL A 47 2.01 -12.63 10.36
CA VAL A 47 2.75 -11.39 10.69
C VAL A 47 4.21 -11.66 11.00
N GLU A 48 4.52 -12.79 11.64
CA GLU A 48 5.91 -13.15 11.94
C GLU A 48 6.74 -13.30 10.66
N GLN A 49 6.18 -13.94 9.63
CA GLN A 49 6.85 -14.09 8.35
C GLN A 49 6.91 -12.75 7.59
N LEU A 50 5.87 -11.92 7.66
CA LEU A 50 5.90 -10.56 7.10
C LEU A 50 7.02 -9.73 7.74
N ASP A 51 7.15 -9.74 9.07
CA ASP A 51 8.23 -9.03 9.78
C ASP A 51 9.61 -9.57 9.41
N LYS A 52 9.74 -10.87 9.16
CA LYS A 52 10.96 -11.48 8.66
C LYS A 52 11.31 -11.00 7.25
N CYS A 53 10.35 -10.97 6.33
CA CYS A 53 10.51 -10.40 4.99
C CYS A 53 10.89 -8.92 5.06
N LYS A 54 10.19 -8.12 5.88
CA LYS A 54 10.50 -6.72 6.11
C LYS A 54 11.94 -6.51 6.58
N SER A 55 12.41 -7.34 7.51
CA SER A 55 13.77 -7.20 8.05
C SER A 55 14.87 -7.45 7.02
N LYS A 56 14.56 -8.15 5.94
CA LYS A 56 15.47 -8.49 4.84
C LYS A 56 15.33 -7.56 3.63
N LEU A 57 14.21 -6.87 3.49
CA LEU A 57 13.95 -5.99 2.35
C LEU A 57 14.71 -4.67 2.52
N ASN A 58 15.66 -4.40 1.63
CA ASN A 58 16.54 -3.23 1.72
C ASN A 58 15.79 -1.89 1.67
N CYS A 59 14.78 -1.76 0.83
CA CYS A 59 13.97 -0.54 0.76
C CYS A 59 12.99 -0.38 1.92
N GLY A 60 12.67 -1.47 2.62
CA GLY A 60 11.63 -1.54 3.65
C GLY A 60 10.22 -1.44 3.08
N TYR A 61 9.22 -1.69 3.92
CA TYR A 61 7.82 -1.44 3.60
C TYR A 61 7.37 -0.10 4.16
N ILE A 62 6.52 0.60 3.42
CA ILE A 62 5.71 1.70 3.91
C ILE A 62 4.22 1.32 3.87
N CYS A 63 3.46 1.68 4.91
CA CYS A 63 2.01 1.48 4.93
C CYS A 63 1.35 2.43 5.94
N ALA A 64 0.54 3.35 5.44
CA ALA A 64 -0.05 4.41 6.24
C ALA A 64 -1.30 3.97 7.01
N ASN A 65 -1.95 2.89 6.58
CA ASN A 65 -3.20 2.41 7.16
C ASN A 65 -3.12 1.04 7.83
N TYR A 66 -1.99 0.36 7.84
CA TYR A 66 -1.80 -0.82 8.70
C TYR A 66 -1.37 -0.35 10.09
N CYS A 67 -2.27 -0.45 11.06
CA CYS A 67 -2.11 0.17 12.37
C CYS A 67 -2.59 -0.73 13.52
N LEU A 68 -2.22 -0.35 14.75
CA LEU A 68 -2.79 -0.93 15.95
C LEU A 68 -4.24 -0.46 16.13
N ALA A 69 -5.18 -1.38 16.34
CA ALA A 69 -6.60 -1.05 16.48
C ALA A 69 -6.90 -0.11 17.68
N LYS A 70 -6.11 -0.22 18.76
CA LYS A 70 -6.34 0.50 20.02
C LYS A 70 -6.12 2.02 19.95
N ASP A 71 -5.14 2.46 19.15
CA ASP A 71 -4.72 3.88 19.11
C ASP A 71 -4.44 4.38 17.69
N LYS A 72 -4.71 3.53 16.69
CA LYS A 72 -4.51 3.80 15.26
C LYS A 72 -3.08 4.19 14.89
N LYS A 73 -2.11 3.81 15.74
CA LYS A 73 -0.70 4.05 15.46
C LYS A 73 -0.24 3.15 14.32
N PRO A 74 0.36 3.69 13.25
CA PRO A 74 0.89 2.89 12.15
C PRO A 74 1.99 1.96 12.64
N ILE A 75 2.03 0.74 12.10
CA ILE A 75 3.00 -0.30 12.46
C ILE A 75 4.29 -0.13 11.63
N TYR A 76 4.13 0.33 10.39
CA TYR A 76 5.25 0.68 9.51
C TYR A 76 5.25 2.18 9.23
N ASP A 77 6.36 2.68 8.68
CA ASP A 77 6.43 4.07 8.25
C ASP A 77 5.32 4.36 7.24
N PRO A 78 4.54 5.44 7.40
CA PRO A 78 3.41 5.72 6.54
C PRO A 78 3.82 6.17 5.13
N TYR A 79 5.01 6.74 4.99
CA TYR A 79 5.52 7.27 3.75
C TYR A 79 7.06 7.28 3.72
N LYS A 80 7.61 7.44 2.52
CA LYS A 80 9.04 7.66 2.26
C LYS A 80 9.22 8.86 1.35
N ILE A 81 10.18 9.73 1.64
CA ILE A 81 10.56 10.85 0.77
C ILE A 81 11.92 10.52 0.16
N ILE A 82 12.00 10.57 -1.17
CA ILE A 82 13.23 10.31 -1.93
C ILE A 82 13.60 11.57 -2.70
N GLU A 83 14.88 11.95 -2.62
CA GLU A 83 15.43 13.07 -3.37
C GLU A 83 15.95 12.58 -4.72
N VAL A 84 15.48 13.20 -5.81
CA VAL A 84 15.91 12.93 -7.18
C VAL A 84 16.33 14.26 -7.82
N GLY A 85 17.65 14.48 -7.92
CA GLY A 85 18.18 15.78 -8.33
C GLY A 85 17.79 16.87 -7.32
N ASP A 86 17.09 17.89 -7.79
CA ASP A 86 16.61 19.02 -6.98
C ASP A 86 15.16 18.82 -6.46
N LYS A 87 14.55 17.66 -6.68
CA LYS A 87 13.17 17.39 -6.34
C LYS A 87 13.05 16.35 -5.22
N LYS A 88 12.07 16.56 -4.36
CA LYS A 88 11.64 15.62 -3.33
C LYS A 88 10.33 14.94 -3.76
N ILE A 89 10.33 13.63 -3.85
CA ILE A 89 9.16 12.82 -4.19
C ILE A 89 8.74 12.08 -2.94
N ALA A 90 7.51 12.31 -2.48
CA ALA A 90 6.92 11.58 -1.36
C ALA A 90 6.08 10.42 -1.89
N PHE A 91 6.33 9.23 -1.40
CA PHE A 91 5.53 8.03 -1.61
C PHE A 91 4.76 7.72 -0.34
N ILE A 92 3.43 7.59 -0.42
CA ILE A 92 2.56 7.21 0.71
C ILE A 92 1.96 5.85 0.38
N GLY A 93 2.12 4.86 1.28
CA GLY A 93 1.64 3.49 1.06
C GLY A 93 0.23 3.29 1.60
N VAL A 94 -0.66 2.65 0.81
CA VAL A 94 -2.05 2.36 1.20
C VAL A 94 -2.39 0.91 0.84
N ALA A 95 -2.61 0.07 1.86
CA ALA A 95 -3.05 -1.32 1.70
C ALA A 95 -4.58 -1.42 1.66
N THR A 96 -5.11 -2.46 1.02
CA THR A 96 -6.55 -2.69 0.98
C THR A 96 -7.11 -3.09 2.34
N PRO A 97 -8.20 -2.48 2.82
CA PRO A 97 -8.92 -2.94 4.01
C PRO A 97 -9.50 -4.35 3.88
N GLN A 98 -9.66 -4.88 2.67
CA GLN A 98 -10.08 -6.27 2.43
C GLN A 98 -9.10 -7.31 2.99
N THR A 99 -7.86 -6.92 3.29
CA THR A 99 -6.86 -7.76 3.95
C THR A 99 -7.43 -8.44 5.20
N ILE A 100 -8.22 -7.72 6.00
CA ILE A 100 -8.85 -8.24 7.21
C ILE A 100 -9.74 -9.46 6.91
N SER A 101 -10.50 -9.42 5.81
CA SER A 101 -11.48 -10.46 5.51
C SER A 101 -10.94 -11.61 4.65
N LYS A 102 -9.89 -11.37 3.88
CA LYS A 102 -9.39 -12.33 2.89
C LYS A 102 -8.18 -13.15 3.34
N SER A 103 -7.25 -12.55 4.08
CA SER A 103 -5.95 -13.20 4.34
C SER A 103 -5.63 -13.41 5.83
N PHE A 104 -6.32 -12.76 6.77
CA PHE A 104 -5.71 -12.48 8.05
C PHE A 104 -6.57 -12.69 9.30
N LEU A 105 -7.76 -13.25 9.18
CA LEU A 105 -8.77 -13.24 10.24
C LEU A 105 -8.28 -13.77 11.60
N HIS A 106 -7.44 -14.79 11.66
CA HIS A 106 -7.06 -15.38 12.93
C HIS A 106 -5.86 -14.71 13.62
N GLU A 107 -5.02 -13.98 12.87
CA GLU A 107 -3.92 -13.21 13.46
C GLU A 107 -4.30 -11.79 13.90
N ILE A 108 -5.48 -11.33 13.47
CA ILE A 108 -6.05 -10.04 13.87
C ILE A 108 -6.48 -10.05 15.33
N LEU A 109 -6.80 -11.24 15.86
CA LEU A 109 -7.31 -11.40 17.21
C LEU A 109 -6.15 -11.50 18.20
N ASP A 110 -6.22 -10.71 19.27
CA ASP A 110 -5.29 -10.81 20.39
C ASP A 110 -5.82 -11.86 21.38
N GLU A 111 -5.34 -13.10 21.27
CA GLU A 111 -5.73 -14.21 22.16
C GLU A 111 -5.45 -13.91 23.65
N LYS A 112 -4.48 -13.04 23.94
CA LYS A 112 -4.15 -12.63 25.31
C LYS A 112 -5.09 -11.55 25.86
N ASN A 113 -5.93 -10.97 25.01
CA ASN A 113 -6.82 -9.86 25.35
C ASN A 113 -8.26 -10.12 24.90
N ASP A 114 -8.81 -11.27 25.31
CA ASP A 114 -10.20 -11.69 25.06
C ASP A 114 -10.58 -11.66 23.55
N ASN A 115 -9.68 -12.02 22.67
CA ASN A 115 -9.86 -11.99 21.21
C ASN A 115 -10.29 -10.62 20.66
N LYS A 116 -9.84 -9.54 21.28
CA LYS A 116 -10.04 -8.21 20.72
C LYS A 116 -9.22 -8.03 19.46
N ILE A 117 -9.73 -7.21 18.55
CA ILE A 117 -9.02 -6.87 17.30
C ILE A 117 -7.73 -6.14 17.64
N LYS A 118 -6.60 -6.69 17.18
CA LYS A 118 -5.25 -6.18 17.42
C LYS A 118 -4.81 -5.19 16.35
N TYR A 119 -5.14 -5.48 15.08
CA TYR A 119 -4.74 -4.72 13.92
C TYR A 119 -5.95 -4.16 13.16
N ASP A 120 -5.75 -3.02 12.50
CA ASP A 120 -6.77 -2.37 11.70
C ASP A 120 -6.14 -1.74 10.44
N PHE A 121 -6.94 -1.57 9.41
CA PHE A 121 -6.58 -0.91 8.16
C PHE A 121 -7.37 0.40 7.97
N LEU A 122 -7.75 1.05 9.05
CA LEU A 122 -8.58 2.25 9.09
C LEU A 122 -9.93 2.02 8.40
N THR A 123 -10.57 0.91 8.80
CA THR A 123 -11.84 0.47 8.23
C THR A 123 -13.00 1.07 9.02
N ASP A 124 -13.77 1.93 8.37
CA ASP A 124 -15.05 2.43 8.86
C ASP A 124 -16.13 2.28 7.77
N ASN A 125 -17.38 2.64 8.10
CA ASN A 125 -18.50 2.45 7.17
C ASN A 125 -18.43 3.33 5.91
N ASN A 126 -17.58 4.37 5.88
CA ASN A 126 -17.57 5.39 4.84
C ASN A 126 -16.17 5.72 4.31
N GLY A 127 -15.12 4.97 4.71
CA GLY A 127 -13.73 5.27 4.34
C GLY A 127 -13.14 6.54 4.95
N LYS A 128 -13.91 7.25 5.78
CA LYS A 128 -13.55 8.58 6.27
C LYS A 128 -12.30 8.58 7.14
N GLU A 129 -12.10 7.55 7.95
CA GLU A 129 -10.92 7.41 8.79
C GLU A 129 -9.66 7.28 7.93
N LEU A 130 -9.72 6.46 6.87
CA LEU A 130 -8.66 6.30 5.89
C LEU A 130 -8.36 7.63 5.19
N TYR A 131 -9.37 8.28 4.61
CA TYR A 131 -9.17 9.53 3.86
C TYR A 131 -8.54 10.64 4.70
N ASN A 132 -9.05 10.84 5.93
CA ASN A 132 -8.51 11.85 6.83
C ASN A 132 -7.06 11.57 7.20
N THR A 133 -6.73 10.33 7.47
CA THR A 133 -5.37 9.92 7.83
C THR A 133 -4.41 10.16 6.67
N ILE A 134 -4.77 9.73 5.46
CA ILE A 134 -3.92 9.93 4.28
C ILE A 134 -3.82 11.42 3.92
N GLN A 135 -4.91 12.18 4.04
CA GLN A 135 -4.87 13.64 3.82
C GLN A 135 -3.92 14.36 4.79
N ASN A 136 -3.86 13.90 6.04
CA ASN A 136 -2.90 14.43 7.02
C ASN A 136 -1.46 14.14 6.59
N TYR A 137 -1.15 12.93 6.11
CA TYR A 137 0.18 12.60 5.61
C TYR A 137 0.54 13.38 4.34
N ILE A 138 -0.41 13.59 3.41
CA ILE A 138 -0.20 14.47 2.24
C ILE A 138 0.20 15.88 2.69
N THR A 139 -0.51 16.42 3.66
CA THR A 139 -0.20 17.75 4.22
C THR A 139 1.17 17.78 4.88
N GLU A 140 1.49 16.74 5.66
CA GLU A 140 2.77 16.61 6.35
C GLU A 140 3.96 16.53 5.38
N VAL A 141 3.89 15.66 4.35
CA VAL A 141 5.00 15.53 3.39
C VAL A 141 5.20 16.81 2.58
N LYS A 142 4.13 17.52 2.24
CA LYS A 142 4.22 18.84 1.59
C LYS A 142 4.88 19.87 2.50
N ALA A 143 4.54 19.89 3.78
CA ALA A 143 5.21 20.76 4.77
C ALA A 143 6.72 20.41 4.92
N LYS A 144 7.12 19.14 4.68
CA LYS A 144 8.52 18.69 4.62
C LYS A 144 9.20 19.01 3.28
N GLY A 145 8.53 19.71 2.38
CA GLY A 145 9.07 20.19 1.11
C GLY A 145 8.96 19.20 -0.05
N ALA A 146 8.06 18.21 0.02
CA ALA A 146 7.80 17.34 -1.11
C ALA A 146 7.27 18.15 -2.31
N ASN A 147 7.94 18.03 -3.46
CA ASN A 147 7.54 18.62 -4.71
C ASN A 147 6.42 17.82 -5.39
N TYR A 148 6.47 16.49 -5.22
CA TYR A 148 5.49 15.55 -5.76
C TYR A 148 5.04 14.59 -4.67
N VAL A 149 3.75 14.25 -4.70
CA VAL A 149 3.13 13.26 -3.82
C VAL A 149 2.53 12.14 -4.67
N ILE A 150 3.07 10.95 -4.52
CA ILE A 150 2.62 9.74 -5.22
C ILE A 150 2.01 8.79 -4.20
N ILE A 151 0.79 8.36 -4.44
CA ILE A 151 0.16 7.27 -3.67
C ILE A 151 0.58 5.94 -4.31
N LEU A 152 1.18 5.07 -3.50
CA LEU A 152 1.32 3.65 -3.83
C LEU A 152 0.19 2.91 -3.15
N ALA A 153 -0.72 2.33 -3.91
CA ALA A 153 -1.92 1.72 -3.38
C ALA A 153 -2.05 0.24 -3.79
N HIS A 154 -2.72 -0.50 -2.94
CA HIS A 154 -3.18 -1.85 -3.25
C HIS A 154 -4.68 -1.94 -2.99
N LEU A 155 -5.47 -1.09 -3.70
CA LEU A 155 -6.91 -0.93 -3.51
C LEU A 155 -7.73 -1.57 -4.63
N GLY A 156 -7.31 -1.34 -5.87
CA GLY A 156 -8.04 -1.76 -7.06
C GLY A 156 -9.31 -0.94 -7.33
N ASN A 157 -9.87 -1.07 -8.53
CA ASN A 157 -11.08 -0.36 -8.94
C ASN A 157 -12.28 -1.26 -9.18
N GLU A 158 -12.13 -2.57 -9.03
CA GLU A 158 -13.15 -3.56 -9.36
C GLU A 158 -13.24 -4.63 -8.25
N GLY A 159 -14.23 -5.50 -8.36
CA GLY A 159 -14.43 -6.64 -7.48
C GLY A 159 -15.39 -6.35 -6.33
N ASP A 160 -15.20 -7.04 -5.20
CA ASP A 160 -16.10 -6.98 -4.04
C ASP A 160 -15.79 -5.80 -3.09
N ALA A 161 -14.90 -4.89 -3.48
CA ALA A 161 -14.57 -3.72 -2.67
C ALA A 161 -15.77 -2.76 -2.63
N GLN A 162 -16.06 -2.22 -1.45
CA GLN A 162 -16.95 -1.07 -1.35
C GLN A 162 -16.31 0.10 -2.11
N TYR A 163 -17.13 0.90 -2.80
CA TYR A 163 -16.65 2.02 -3.62
C TYR A 163 -15.70 2.95 -2.87
N GLU A 164 -15.96 3.19 -1.61
CA GLU A 164 -15.16 4.02 -0.72
C GLU A 164 -13.70 3.54 -0.58
N TYR A 165 -13.46 2.26 -0.79
CA TYR A 165 -12.14 1.63 -0.72
C TYR A 165 -11.55 1.24 -2.07
N THR A 166 -12.20 1.62 -3.17
CA THR A 166 -11.61 1.53 -4.52
C THR A 166 -10.67 2.70 -4.77
N SER A 167 -9.78 2.56 -5.74
CA SER A 167 -8.83 3.63 -6.09
C SER A 167 -9.52 4.91 -6.54
N ASP A 168 -10.59 4.81 -7.33
CA ASP A 168 -11.39 5.98 -7.76
C ASP A 168 -12.15 6.59 -6.60
N GLY A 169 -12.81 5.76 -5.77
CA GLY A 169 -13.52 6.24 -4.59
C GLY A 169 -12.59 6.91 -3.57
N PHE A 170 -11.42 6.34 -3.36
CA PHE A 170 -10.40 6.90 -2.49
C PHE A 170 -9.90 8.27 -3.01
N LEU A 171 -9.52 8.37 -4.29
CA LEU A 171 -9.06 9.63 -4.89
C LEU A 171 -10.12 10.72 -4.83
N ALA A 172 -11.39 10.38 -5.03
CA ALA A 172 -12.51 11.34 -4.96
C ALA A 172 -12.67 12.02 -3.59
N HIS A 173 -11.97 11.56 -2.53
CA HIS A 173 -12.09 12.09 -1.17
C HIS A 173 -10.82 12.77 -0.65
N ILE A 174 -9.72 12.74 -1.39
CA ILE A 174 -8.45 13.37 -1.02
C ILE A 174 -8.00 14.40 -2.06
N GLU A 175 -7.02 15.24 -1.71
CA GLU A 175 -6.45 16.21 -2.62
C GLU A 175 -4.94 16.32 -2.50
N GLY A 176 -4.33 16.89 -3.53
CA GLY A 176 -2.91 17.21 -3.49
C GLY A 176 -2.01 16.05 -3.85
N VAL A 177 -2.57 15.03 -4.50
CA VAL A 177 -1.87 13.90 -5.11
C VAL A 177 -1.50 14.24 -6.56
N ASP A 178 -0.31 13.84 -6.99
CA ASP A 178 0.19 14.07 -8.35
C ASP A 178 0.08 12.83 -9.24
N ALA A 179 0.13 11.63 -8.66
CA ALA A 179 -0.15 10.36 -9.33
C ALA A 179 -0.49 9.26 -8.31
N MET A 180 -1.16 8.21 -8.77
CA MET A 180 -1.41 6.99 -8.00
C MET A 180 -1.01 5.77 -8.83
N LEU A 181 -0.21 4.90 -8.23
CA LEU A 181 0.11 3.58 -8.76
C LEU A 181 -0.61 2.56 -7.91
N ASP A 182 -1.32 1.64 -8.54
CA ASP A 182 -2.24 0.73 -7.87
C ASP A 182 -1.99 -0.74 -8.23
N GLY A 183 -2.54 -1.64 -7.44
CA GLY A 183 -2.48 -3.09 -7.59
C GLY A 183 -3.82 -3.77 -7.33
N HIS A 184 -3.80 -5.00 -6.80
CA HIS A 184 -4.92 -5.80 -6.30
C HIS A 184 -5.80 -6.50 -7.36
N THR A 185 -6.32 -5.79 -8.35
CA THR A 185 -7.27 -6.37 -9.31
C THR A 185 -6.62 -7.04 -10.52
N HIS A 186 -5.29 -7.07 -10.58
CA HIS A 186 -4.51 -7.68 -11.67
C HIS A 186 -4.85 -7.13 -13.07
N ARG A 187 -5.41 -5.93 -13.12
CA ARG A 187 -5.75 -5.25 -14.38
C ARG A 187 -4.57 -4.46 -14.93
N VAL A 188 -4.62 -4.20 -16.22
CA VAL A 188 -3.69 -3.28 -16.87
C VAL A 188 -4.50 -2.06 -17.31
N TYR A 189 -4.20 -0.93 -16.69
CA TYR A 189 -4.80 0.34 -17.11
C TYR A 189 -3.84 1.51 -16.87
N ASN A 190 -4.03 2.53 -17.69
CA ASN A 190 -3.45 3.85 -17.53
C ASN A 190 -4.58 4.83 -17.82
N GLN A 191 -5.15 5.36 -16.77
CA GLN A 191 -6.34 6.20 -16.83
C GLN A 191 -6.14 7.46 -15.99
N THR A 192 -7.12 8.34 -16.05
CA THR A 192 -7.19 9.53 -15.21
C THR A 192 -8.39 9.41 -14.29
N SER A 193 -8.18 9.59 -13.00
CA SER A 193 -9.24 9.73 -11.99
C SER A 193 -9.35 11.18 -11.53
N LYS A 194 -10.36 11.50 -10.74
CA LYS A 194 -10.57 12.85 -10.18
C LYS A 194 -10.30 12.86 -8.69
N ASP A 195 -9.57 13.88 -8.23
CA ASP A 195 -9.48 14.17 -6.81
C ASP A 195 -10.76 14.86 -6.29
N LYS A 196 -10.83 15.10 -4.98
CA LYS A 196 -12.01 15.71 -4.35
C LYS A 196 -12.37 17.12 -4.88
N ASN A 197 -11.45 17.80 -5.56
CA ASN A 197 -11.64 19.11 -6.18
C ASN A 197 -11.89 19.02 -7.69
N GLY A 198 -11.95 17.80 -8.24
CA GLY A 198 -12.12 17.56 -9.67
C GLY A 198 -10.84 17.70 -10.50
N LYS A 199 -9.65 17.82 -9.84
CA LYS A 199 -8.35 17.80 -10.53
C LYS A 199 -8.07 16.39 -11.08
N ASP A 200 -7.51 16.35 -12.27
CA ASP A 200 -7.06 15.11 -12.90
C ASP A 200 -5.83 14.53 -12.16
N VAL A 201 -5.91 13.25 -11.80
CA VAL A 201 -4.83 12.47 -11.18
C VAL A 201 -4.58 11.24 -12.04
N PRO A 202 -3.37 11.08 -12.63
CA PRO A 202 -2.99 9.85 -13.30
C PRO A 202 -3.10 8.65 -12.35
N LEU A 203 -3.75 7.57 -12.81
CA LEU A 203 -3.95 6.32 -12.09
C LEU A 203 -3.57 5.15 -12.98
N CYS A 204 -2.56 4.38 -12.55
CA CYS A 204 -2.01 3.29 -13.34
C CYS A 204 -1.97 1.99 -12.54
N GLN A 205 -2.19 0.87 -13.25
CA GLN A 205 -1.95 -0.48 -12.74
C GLN A 205 -1.29 -1.31 -13.85
N THR A 206 -0.30 -2.11 -13.51
CA THR A 206 0.55 -2.83 -14.47
C THR A 206 0.16 -4.29 -14.69
N GLY A 207 -0.92 -4.76 -14.06
CA GLY A 207 -1.36 -6.15 -14.14
C GLY A 207 -0.67 -7.04 -13.11
N THR A 208 -0.43 -8.29 -13.45
CA THR A 208 0.17 -9.31 -12.58
C THR A 208 1.52 -9.80 -13.09
N SER A 209 2.34 -10.32 -12.20
CA SER A 209 3.54 -11.13 -12.51
C SER A 209 4.63 -10.42 -13.31
N LEU A 210 4.91 -9.15 -13.07
CA LEU A 210 5.97 -8.37 -13.74
C LEU A 210 5.86 -8.33 -15.28
N LEU A 211 4.67 -8.50 -15.83
CA LEU A 211 4.47 -8.58 -17.29
C LEU A 211 4.59 -7.22 -18.00
N ILE A 212 4.47 -6.11 -17.28
CA ILE A 212 4.48 -4.75 -17.86
C ILE A 212 5.29 -3.83 -16.97
N LEU A 213 6.21 -3.09 -17.59
CA LEU A 213 6.88 -1.94 -17.01
C LEU A 213 6.24 -0.67 -17.57
N VAL A 214 5.87 0.27 -16.69
CA VAL A 214 5.41 1.61 -17.08
C VAL A 214 6.59 2.56 -16.96
N TYR A 215 6.93 3.24 -18.06
CA TYR A 215 8.00 4.23 -18.13
C TYR A 215 7.45 5.65 -18.04
#